data_2be6bed9d887151a8d0de7bea33810ed
#
_entry.id   2be6bed9d887151a8d0de7bea33810ed
#
_cell.length_a   1.000
_cell.length_b   1.000
_cell.length_c   1.000
_cell.angle_alpha   90.00
_cell.angle_beta   90.00
_cell.angle_gamma   90.00
#
_symmetry.space_group_name_H-M   'P 1'
#
loop_
_entity.id
_entity.type
_entity.pdbx_description
1 polymer ?
#
loop_
_entity_poly.entity_id
_entity_poly.type
_entity_poly.pdbx_seq_one_letter_code
_entity_poly.pdbx_strand_id
1 'polypeptide(L)'
;MSEPDRSERDPDCIFCKIVAGELPATIVDEDERTVAFMDISPATRGHALVVPRRHWRNLLEIDREDLAATVFAAQRLASRVVERLDADGVNLLNSCGSAAWQTVFHFHLHVIPRYQGDPLRLPWTPAQGDKEEIEAAAAALR
;
A
#
# COMPACT_ATOMS: atom_id res chain seq x y z
N MET A 1 -14.78 -17.10 24.21
CA MET A 1 -13.96 -15.91 24.00
C MET A 1 -13.05 -16.17 22.83
N SER A 2 -13.18 -15.40 21.82
CA SER A 2 -12.23 -15.49 20.74
C SER A 2 -10.84 -15.11 21.26
N GLU A 3 -9.82 -15.88 20.89
CA GLU A 3 -8.46 -15.43 21.12
C GLU A 3 -8.32 -14.00 20.63
N PRO A 4 -7.52 -13.15 21.32
CA PRO A 4 -7.20 -11.87 20.74
C PRO A 4 -6.65 -12.16 19.36
N ASP A 5 -7.37 -11.67 18.40
CA ASP A 5 -7.04 -11.86 17.01
C ASP A 5 -5.62 -11.34 16.81
N ARG A 6 -4.70 -12.24 16.49
CA ARG A 6 -3.30 -11.86 16.26
C ARG A 6 -3.15 -10.90 15.10
N SER A 7 -4.18 -10.81 14.25
CA SER A 7 -4.24 -9.79 13.22
C SER A 7 -4.45 -8.38 13.79
N GLU A 8 -4.91 -8.25 15.03
CA GLU A 8 -5.12 -6.92 15.62
C GLU A 8 -3.82 -6.17 15.81
N ARG A 9 -2.77 -6.87 16.25
CA ARG A 9 -1.50 -6.22 16.51
C ARG A 9 -0.34 -7.22 16.60
N ASP A 10 0.79 -6.85 16.00
CA ASP A 10 2.06 -7.53 16.19
C ASP A 10 3.00 -6.57 16.97
N PRO A 11 3.47 -6.95 18.16
CA PRO A 11 4.33 -6.07 18.98
C PRO A 11 5.67 -5.74 18.34
N ASP A 12 6.13 -6.53 17.37
CA ASP A 12 7.39 -6.29 16.67
C ASP A 12 7.22 -5.51 15.36
N CYS A 13 5.97 -5.22 14.98
CA CYS A 13 5.67 -4.53 13.73
C CYS A 13 5.75 -3.00 13.92
N ILE A 14 6.60 -2.35 13.13
CA ILE A 14 6.74 -0.89 13.21
C ILE A 14 5.45 -0.16 12.83
N PHE A 15 4.66 -0.70 11.89
CA PHE A 15 3.38 -0.07 11.51
C PHE A 15 2.32 -0.26 12.60
N CYS A 16 2.29 -1.40 13.27
CA CYS A 16 1.45 -1.57 14.45
C CYS A 16 1.79 -0.55 15.55
N LYS A 17 3.08 -0.28 15.74
CA LYS A 17 3.53 0.72 16.70
C LYS A 17 3.13 2.13 16.29
N ILE A 18 3.19 2.46 15.01
CA ILE A 18 2.72 3.75 14.49
C ILE A 18 1.21 3.89 14.72
N VAL A 19 0.44 2.87 14.38
CA VAL A 19 -1.01 2.86 14.58
C VAL A 19 -1.38 3.05 16.05
N ALA A 20 -0.60 2.45 16.96
CA ALA A 20 -0.82 2.57 18.40
C ALA A 20 -0.29 3.88 19.01
N GLY A 21 0.39 4.71 18.22
CA GLY A 21 0.98 5.95 18.72
C GLY A 21 2.27 5.77 19.47
N GLU A 22 2.89 4.59 19.39
CA GLU A 22 4.14 4.28 20.10
C GLU A 22 5.39 4.74 19.34
N LEU A 23 5.28 4.90 18.03
CA LEU A 23 6.33 5.49 17.20
C LEU A 23 5.77 6.73 16.50
N PRO A 24 6.60 7.79 16.37
CA PRO A 24 6.15 9.00 15.69
C PRO A 24 5.97 8.75 14.20
N ALA A 25 4.96 9.38 13.63
CA ALA A 25 4.72 9.41 12.18
C ALA A 25 3.93 10.66 11.86
N THR A 26 4.06 11.15 10.62
CA THR A 26 3.28 12.27 10.15
C THR A 26 1.97 11.74 9.59
N ILE A 27 0.94 11.67 10.41
CA ILE A 27 -0.38 11.14 10.03
C ILE A 27 -1.13 12.20 9.26
N VAL A 28 -1.71 11.82 8.13
CA VAL A 28 -2.46 12.73 7.25
C VAL A 28 -3.94 12.37 7.10
N ASP A 29 -4.31 11.16 7.46
CA ASP A 29 -5.70 10.72 7.43
C ASP A 29 -5.86 9.49 8.32
N GLU A 30 -7.06 9.32 8.88
CA GLU A 30 -7.39 8.12 9.62
C GLU A 30 -8.89 7.93 9.68
N ASP A 31 -9.31 6.68 9.80
CA ASP A 31 -10.68 6.30 10.02
C ASP A 31 -10.73 5.10 10.99
N GLU A 32 -11.89 4.48 11.15
CA GLU A 32 -12.05 3.38 12.09
C GLU A 32 -11.16 2.17 11.79
N ARG A 33 -10.80 1.96 10.52
CA ARG A 33 -10.09 0.78 10.07
C ARG A 33 -8.69 1.06 9.54
N THR A 34 -8.38 2.31 9.20
CA THR A 34 -7.13 2.64 8.51
C THR A 34 -6.44 3.85 9.09
N VAL A 35 -5.14 3.92 8.84
CA VAL A 35 -4.30 5.09 9.13
C VAL A 35 -3.46 5.37 7.90
N ALA A 36 -3.34 6.63 7.54
CA ALA A 36 -2.45 7.07 6.46
C ALA A 36 -1.39 8.01 7.02
N PHE A 37 -0.15 7.75 6.67
CA PHE A 37 0.98 8.56 7.13
C PHE A 37 2.02 8.72 6.03
N MET A 38 2.84 9.76 6.15
CA MET A 38 3.84 10.08 5.14
C MET A 38 4.97 9.06 5.15
N ASP A 39 5.44 8.67 3.96
CA ASP A 39 6.64 7.86 3.82
C ASP A 39 7.86 8.73 4.16
N ILE A 40 8.73 8.25 5.02
CA ILE A 40 9.95 8.98 5.42
C ILE A 40 11.05 8.90 4.37
N SER A 41 10.89 8.04 3.37
CA SER A 41 11.82 7.90 2.24
C SER A 41 11.04 8.07 0.93
N PRO A 42 10.44 9.25 0.72
CA PRO A 42 9.47 9.41 -0.36
C PRO A 42 10.08 9.27 -1.76
N ALA A 43 9.36 8.59 -2.64
CA ALA A 43 9.72 8.51 -4.05
C ALA A 43 9.46 9.85 -4.76
N THR A 44 8.38 10.53 -4.34
CA THR A 44 8.00 11.86 -4.83
C THR A 44 7.40 12.66 -3.68
N ARG A 45 7.21 13.95 -3.89
CA ARG A 45 6.53 14.79 -2.89
C ARG A 45 5.11 14.30 -2.64
N GLY A 46 4.80 14.01 -1.38
CA GLY A 46 3.48 13.55 -0.99
C GLY A 46 3.30 12.04 -0.99
N HIS A 47 4.36 11.28 -1.23
CA HIS A 47 4.33 9.82 -1.12
C HIS A 47 3.90 9.42 0.29
N ALA A 48 2.81 8.70 0.38
CA ALA A 48 2.22 8.28 1.65
C ALA A 48 1.89 6.80 1.64
N LEU A 49 1.68 6.26 2.84
CA LEU A 49 1.29 4.87 3.05
C LEU A 49 -0.09 4.84 3.69
N VAL A 50 -0.92 3.93 3.26
CA VAL A 50 -2.20 3.64 3.90
C VAL A 50 -2.15 2.22 4.44
N VAL A 51 -2.40 2.07 5.73
CA VAL A 51 -2.34 0.78 6.40
C VAL A 51 -3.65 0.47 7.12
N PRO A 52 -4.08 -0.80 7.19
CA PRO A 52 -5.14 -1.18 8.10
C PRO A 52 -4.62 -1.10 9.55
N ARG A 53 -5.50 -0.77 10.48
CA ARG A 53 -5.12 -0.75 11.91
C ARG A 53 -4.78 -2.13 12.43
N ARG A 54 -5.51 -3.15 11.94
CA ARG A 54 -5.25 -4.54 12.29
C ARG A 54 -4.04 -5.04 11.53
N HIS A 55 -3.28 -5.92 12.16
CA HIS A 55 -2.11 -6.49 11.53
C HIS A 55 -2.48 -7.62 10.58
N TRP A 56 -2.27 -7.38 9.29
CA TRP A 56 -2.31 -8.39 8.25
C TRP A 56 -0.94 -8.40 7.58
N ARG A 57 -0.38 -9.58 7.42
CA ARG A 57 0.97 -9.72 6.87
C ARG A 57 1.09 -9.18 5.45
N ASN A 58 0.13 -9.50 4.60
CA ASN A 58 0.21 -9.15 3.18
C ASN A 58 -1.16 -9.27 2.49
N LEU A 59 -1.16 -9.01 1.19
CA LEU A 59 -2.34 -9.05 0.34
C LEU A 59 -3.06 -10.41 0.35
N LEU A 60 -2.32 -11.50 0.50
CA LEU A 60 -2.91 -12.84 0.46
C LEU A 60 -3.63 -13.19 1.76
N GLU A 61 -3.28 -12.52 2.85
CA GLU A 61 -3.83 -12.79 4.18
C GLU A 61 -4.96 -11.82 4.57
N ILE A 62 -4.90 -10.57 4.14
CA ILE A 62 -5.82 -9.51 4.58
C ILE A 62 -7.27 -9.88 4.29
N ASP A 63 -8.18 -9.58 5.23
CA ASP A 63 -9.60 -9.81 5.00
C ASP A 63 -10.18 -8.78 4.04
N ARG A 64 -11.34 -9.11 3.49
CA ARG A 64 -11.98 -8.29 2.45
C ARG A 64 -12.39 -6.92 2.97
N GLU A 65 -12.87 -6.85 4.19
CA GLU A 65 -13.36 -5.59 4.76
C GLU A 65 -12.22 -4.60 5.00
N ASP A 66 -11.12 -5.08 5.57
CA ASP A 66 -9.95 -4.23 5.79
C ASP A 66 -9.25 -3.89 4.48
N LEU A 67 -9.23 -4.83 3.52
CA LEU A 67 -8.72 -4.54 2.18
C LEU A 67 -9.52 -3.43 1.50
N ALA A 68 -10.86 -3.55 1.52
CA ALA A 68 -11.74 -2.54 0.95
C ALA A 68 -11.55 -1.18 1.64
N ALA A 69 -11.50 -1.17 2.97
CA ALA A 69 -11.29 0.07 3.72
C ALA A 69 -9.95 0.74 3.37
N THR A 70 -8.89 -0.07 3.22
CA THR A 70 -7.56 0.45 2.86
C THR A 70 -7.55 1.03 1.45
N VAL A 71 -8.20 0.36 0.50
CA VAL A 71 -8.31 0.87 -0.87
C VAL A 71 -9.13 2.14 -0.93
N PHE A 72 -10.26 2.21 -0.21
CA PHE A 72 -11.07 3.43 -0.16
C PHE A 72 -10.30 4.60 0.45
N ALA A 73 -9.55 4.35 1.51
CA ALA A 73 -8.70 5.38 2.11
C ALA A 73 -7.62 5.85 1.15
N ALA A 74 -7.02 4.93 0.39
CA ALA A 74 -6.04 5.26 -0.63
C ALA A 74 -6.65 6.10 -1.76
N GLN A 75 -7.87 5.80 -2.19
CA GLN A 75 -8.60 6.59 -3.18
C GLN A 75 -8.85 8.01 -2.68
N ARG A 76 -9.29 8.15 -1.43
CA ARG A 76 -9.53 9.45 -0.81
C ARG A 76 -8.24 10.28 -0.77
N LEU A 77 -7.13 9.65 -0.39
CA LEU A 77 -5.84 10.32 -0.34
C LEU A 77 -5.33 10.67 -1.74
N ALA A 78 -5.53 9.80 -2.72
CA ALA A 78 -5.18 10.07 -4.12
C ALA A 78 -5.89 11.32 -4.64
N SER A 79 -7.17 11.48 -4.34
CA SER A 79 -7.91 12.69 -4.69
C SER A 79 -7.29 13.93 -4.06
N ARG A 80 -6.88 13.83 -2.78
CA ARG A 80 -6.27 14.96 -2.07
C ARG A 80 -4.91 15.37 -2.66
N VAL A 81 -4.08 14.41 -3.06
CA VAL A 81 -2.78 14.76 -3.64
C VAL A 81 -2.93 15.44 -4.99
N VAL A 82 -3.91 15.06 -5.78
CA VAL A 82 -4.22 15.75 -7.04
C VAL A 82 -4.72 17.17 -6.76
N GLU A 83 -5.66 17.33 -5.85
CA GLU A 83 -6.27 18.62 -5.56
C GLU A 83 -5.34 19.57 -4.80
N ARG A 84 -4.55 19.06 -3.86
CA ARG A 84 -3.80 19.88 -2.91
C ARG A 84 -2.32 20.00 -3.19
N LEU A 85 -1.75 19.01 -3.90
CA LEU A 85 -0.33 19.02 -4.26
C LEU A 85 -0.10 19.19 -5.76
N ASP A 86 -1.17 19.39 -6.53
CA ASP A 86 -1.11 19.55 -7.98
C ASP A 86 -0.45 18.37 -8.70
N ALA A 87 -0.63 17.15 -8.16
CA ALA A 87 -0.12 15.96 -8.82
C ALA A 87 -0.81 15.75 -10.16
N ASP A 88 -0.04 15.33 -11.16
CA ASP A 88 -0.54 15.06 -12.51
C ASP A 88 -1.10 13.64 -12.64
N GLY A 89 -0.74 12.78 -11.71
CA GLY A 89 -1.23 11.40 -11.65
C GLY A 89 -0.91 10.76 -10.32
N VAL A 90 -1.32 9.52 -10.15
CA VAL A 90 -1.08 8.76 -8.91
C VAL A 90 -0.83 7.30 -9.26
N ASN A 91 0.18 6.71 -8.64
CA ASN A 91 0.33 5.26 -8.63
C ASN A 91 -0.04 4.72 -7.25
N LEU A 92 -0.80 3.65 -7.24
CA LEU A 92 -1.00 2.84 -6.04
C LEU A 92 -0.13 1.60 -6.19
N LEU A 93 0.66 1.28 -5.17
CA LEU A 93 1.54 0.13 -5.19
C LEU A 93 1.35 -0.68 -3.92
N ASN A 94 1.13 -1.97 -4.08
CA ASN A 94 1.22 -2.93 -2.99
C ASN A 94 2.27 -3.97 -3.34
N SER A 95 3.15 -4.24 -2.39
CA SER A 95 4.18 -5.27 -2.52
C SER A 95 3.82 -6.43 -1.60
N CYS A 96 3.62 -7.60 -2.18
CA CYS A 96 3.30 -8.82 -1.46
C CYS A 96 4.45 -9.81 -1.61
N GLY A 97 5.19 -10.02 -0.54
CA GLY A 97 6.38 -10.88 -0.52
C GLY A 97 7.67 -10.13 -0.83
N SER A 98 8.79 -10.66 -0.34
CA SER A 98 10.10 -10.02 -0.50
C SER A 98 10.52 -9.92 -1.98
N ALA A 99 10.16 -10.93 -2.80
CA ALA A 99 10.46 -10.91 -4.23
C ALA A 99 9.76 -9.75 -4.95
N ALA A 100 8.67 -9.24 -4.39
CA ALA A 100 7.91 -8.11 -4.90
C ALA A 100 8.21 -6.82 -4.14
N TRP A 101 9.35 -6.77 -3.44
CA TRP A 101 9.87 -5.59 -2.71
C TRP A 101 9.19 -5.29 -1.37
N GLN A 102 8.45 -6.23 -0.80
CA GLN A 102 7.89 -6.03 0.54
C GLN A 102 9.01 -6.04 1.58
N THR A 103 9.11 -4.97 2.35
CA THR A 103 10.11 -4.84 3.42
C THR A 103 9.49 -4.79 4.82
N VAL A 104 8.27 -4.29 4.92
CA VAL A 104 7.50 -4.30 6.17
C VAL A 104 6.31 -5.24 6.00
N PHE A 105 6.22 -6.25 6.86
CA PHE A 105 5.20 -7.30 6.74
C PHE A 105 3.95 -6.94 7.56
N HIS A 106 3.40 -5.82 7.19
CA HIS A 106 2.09 -5.30 7.57
C HIS A 106 1.52 -4.72 6.28
N PHE A 107 0.37 -5.21 5.85
CA PHE A 107 -0.23 -4.79 4.57
C PHE A 107 -0.24 -3.27 4.47
N HIS A 108 0.22 -2.75 3.36
CA HIS A 108 0.17 -1.31 3.10
C HIS A 108 0.08 -1.02 1.62
N LEU A 109 -0.62 0.07 1.31
CA LEU A 109 -0.67 0.63 -0.03
C LEU A 109 0.16 1.90 -0.06
N HIS A 110 1.09 1.96 -1.01
CA HIS A 110 1.75 3.21 -1.33
C HIS A 110 0.82 4.07 -2.19
N VAL A 111 0.70 5.32 -1.84
CA VAL A 111 0.07 6.34 -2.67
C VAL A 111 1.18 7.25 -3.14
N ILE A 112 1.53 7.14 -4.41
CA ILE A 112 2.69 7.85 -4.96
C ILE A 112 2.20 8.89 -5.96
N PRO A 113 2.20 10.17 -5.57
CA PRO A 113 1.85 11.25 -6.49
C PRO A 113 2.87 11.30 -7.64
N ARG A 114 2.38 11.49 -8.84
CA ARG A 114 3.24 11.56 -10.01
C ARG A 114 3.16 12.96 -10.62
N TYR A 115 4.31 13.46 -11.05
CA TYR A 115 4.43 14.81 -11.60
C TYR A 115 5.13 14.71 -12.95
N GLN A 116 4.75 15.56 -13.89
CA GLN A 116 5.43 15.62 -15.18
C GLN A 116 6.91 15.91 -14.96
N GLY A 117 7.76 15.06 -15.53
CA GLY A 117 9.20 15.21 -15.38
C GLY A 117 9.79 14.67 -14.08
N ASP A 118 9.02 13.97 -13.25
CA ASP A 118 9.58 13.33 -12.05
C ASP A 118 10.56 12.21 -12.45
N PRO A 119 11.48 11.81 -11.54
CA PRO A 119 12.54 10.87 -11.87
C PRO A 119 12.11 9.40 -11.92
N LEU A 120 10.86 9.07 -11.60
CA LEU A 120 10.42 7.69 -11.55
C LEU A 120 10.24 7.09 -12.94
N ARG A 121 10.61 5.83 -13.09
CA ARG A 121 10.47 5.08 -14.32
C ARG A 121 9.87 3.72 -14.01
N LEU A 122 9.20 3.12 -15.00
CA LEU A 122 8.77 1.74 -14.89
C LEU A 122 9.98 0.84 -14.62
N PRO A 123 9.86 -0.13 -13.73
CA PRO A 123 10.95 -1.05 -13.42
C PRO A 123 11.23 -2.07 -14.53
N TRP A 124 10.49 -2.05 -15.62
CA TRP A 124 10.70 -2.89 -16.79
C TRP A 124 10.38 -2.12 -18.06
N THR A 125 10.92 -2.58 -19.17
CA THR A 125 10.59 -2.04 -20.48
C THR A 125 9.43 -2.85 -21.07
N PRO A 126 8.27 -2.23 -21.34
CA PRO A 126 7.16 -2.96 -21.95
C PRO A 126 7.53 -3.51 -23.32
N ALA A 127 7.25 -4.79 -23.54
CA ALA A 127 7.48 -5.47 -24.79
C ALA A 127 6.42 -6.54 -24.98
N GLN A 128 6.16 -6.90 -26.24
CA GLN A 128 5.19 -7.94 -26.54
C GLN A 128 5.69 -9.29 -26.02
N GLY A 129 4.85 -9.97 -25.24
CA GLY A 129 5.17 -11.28 -24.69
C GLY A 129 4.97 -12.40 -25.68
N ASP A 130 5.48 -13.58 -25.34
CA ASP A 130 5.25 -14.79 -26.12
C ASP A 130 3.80 -15.25 -25.96
N LYS A 131 3.11 -15.43 -27.08
CA LYS A 131 1.69 -15.78 -27.08
C LYS A 131 1.41 -17.11 -26.38
N GLU A 132 2.24 -18.12 -26.62
CA GLU A 132 2.04 -19.46 -26.03
C GLU A 132 2.20 -19.41 -24.52
N GLU A 133 3.18 -18.66 -24.00
CA GLU A 133 3.38 -18.47 -22.57
C GLU A 133 2.21 -17.71 -21.93
N ILE A 134 1.70 -16.70 -22.61
CA ILE A 134 0.54 -15.93 -22.11
C ILE A 134 -0.68 -16.85 -22.01
N GLU A 135 -0.94 -17.67 -23.03
CA GLU A 135 -2.07 -18.60 -23.05
C GLU A 135 -1.92 -19.69 -21.96
N ALA A 136 -0.71 -20.21 -21.77
CA ALA A 136 -0.44 -21.22 -20.75
C ALA A 136 -0.67 -20.65 -19.35
N ALA A 137 -0.20 -19.43 -19.09
CA ALA A 137 -0.41 -18.74 -17.82
C ALA A 137 -1.91 -18.49 -17.59
N ALA A 138 -2.61 -18.02 -18.62
CA ALA A 138 -4.06 -17.78 -18.55
C ALA A 138 -4.81 -19.06 -18.20
N ALA A 139 -4.45 -20.20 -18.81
CA ALA A 139 -5.06 -21.48 -18.51
C ALA A 139 -4.84 -21.91 -17.06
N ALA A 140 -3.64 -21.65 -16.53
CA ALA A 140 -3.32 -21.97 -15.14
C ALA A 140 -4.09 -21.10 -14.13
N LEU A 141 -4.45 -19.87 -14.52
CA LEU A 141 -5.17 -18.91 -13.66
C LEU A 141 -6.69 -19.08 -13.65
N ARG A 142 -7.26 -19.81 -14.58
CA ARG A 142 -8.72 -20.04 -14.69
C ARG A 142 -9.27 -21.16 -13.82
#